data_f31dbd17be39a01ed755c7538a283982
#
_entry.id   f31dbd17be39a01ed755c7538a283982
#
_cell.length_a   1.000
_cell.length_b   1.000
_cell.length_c   1.000
_cell.angle_alpha   90.00
_cell.angle_beta   90.00
_cell.angle_gamma   90.00
#
_symmetry.space_group_name_H-M   'P 1'
#
loop_
_entity.id
_entity.type
_entity.pdbx_description
1 polymer ?
#
loop_
_entity_poly.entity_id
_entity_poly.type
_entity_poly.pdbx_seq_one_letter_code
_entity_poly.pdbx_strand_id
1 'polypeptide(L)'
;MIIEPINKDPNVRINVNQELKKIKGEMGEKEARVALGQFLQYNIQFTTRILTGMILKPYQALVIKGWMEKNFSLCCAGRGTAKSTLAGLFAVLYALFNPDANILIVSSNFRSSRRILETIENISKRKEGVLLRQIFDGDMSRRADVFRWKLSNGAQISCLPLANGEGLRGQRANVLIVDEALLVPKHIIEGILKPFLIASNNITDKLKIREIEDQLIAKGVMKESERKVFKSKAKMILLSSASYQGEYFHEVYEKYLKNIVRGTVDEAEDPDATYFVAQLSYEVVQQLAPDLFDKSIINDIESGNTPKNVIDREYKAQFIQDSEGFYRAKRMAACTIPDGSLPTIEIVGDPEFEYILGIDPNVGGDETNDHFAMSLLKIIPKKDGKKIGMLVHSYAAAGVGLEDHINYFVYLLEKFNIVYLGVDATQGDNMDFINVCNESGIFKSKGINLLSIDAEFGKEDQSEIARQIRKSYNKKQRRIVQKQVFHGSFQGAANDHLQACVDFGNISFAGKATATDSQTEFLASQNIGDIHKTHKLFNESLEGNPIHEFIERQDYLIDLTKAEMALIQVKVSHLGMRSFNIPINFRNLKSVNRPRKDNYSSFLLANWCLKMYLDAMELPSEEFGDVVNVGFIT
;
A
#
# COMPACT_ATOMS: atom_id res chain seq x y z
N MET A 1 1.43 23.11 43.94
CA MET A 1 2.85 22.86 44.27
C MET A 1 3.50 22.25 43.02
N ILE A 2 4.33 23.00 42.35
CA ILE A 2 5.09 22.52 41.17
C ILE A 2 6.26 21.76 41.74
N ILE A 3 6.26 20.43 41.60
CA ILE A 3 7.43 19.62 41.95
C ILE A 3 8.38 19.80 40.76
N GLU A 4 9.48 20.53 40.96
CA GLU A 4 10.55 20.62 39.95
C GLU A 4 11.05 19.21 39.60
N PRO A 5 11.40 18.97 38.32
CA PRO A 5 11.86 17.66 37.91
C PRO A 5 13.14 17.32 38.66
N ILE A 6 13.09 16.32 39.51
CA ILE A 6 14.25 15.78 40.20
C ILE A 6 15.19 15.18 39.16
N ASN A 7 16.26 15.92 38.97
CA ASN A 7 17.52 15.54 38.30
C ASN A 7 17.48 15.07 36.83
N LYS A 8 18.23 15.80 36.02
CA LYS A 8 18.41 15.58 34.56
C LYS A 8 19.31 14.37 34.19
N ASP A 9 19.76 13.59 35.16
CA ASP A 9 20.64 12.44 34.93
C ASP A 9 19.81 11.15 34.84
N PRO A 10 19.76 10.48 33.65
CA PRO A 10 19.02 9.23 33.47
C PRO A 10 19.61 8.04 34.26
N ASN A 11 20.78 8.18 34.87
CA ASN A 11 21.46 7.14 35.63
C ASN A 11 21.22 7.18 37.13
N VAL A 12 20.53 8.19 37.65
CA VAL A 12 20.21 8.28 39.08
C VAL A 12 19.16 7.22 39.43
N ARG A 13 19.57 6.14 40.07
CA ARG A 13 18.69 5.16 40.70
C ARG A 13 17.96 5.79 41.87
N ILE A 14 16.74 6.27 41.65
CA ILE A 14 15.88 6.75 42.73
C ILE A 14 15.51 5.54 43.59
N ASN A 15 15.91 5.54 44.83
CA ASN A 15 15.44 4.54 45.79
C ASN A 15 14.02 4.89 46.21
N VAL A 16 13.05 4.34 45.48
CA VAL A 16 11.61 4.59 45.70
C VAL A 16 11.20 4.39 47.16
N ASN A 17 11.81 3.43 47.87
CA ASN A 17 11.53 3.19 49.27
C ASN A 17 12.06 4.30 50.18
N GLN A 18 13.18 4.95 49.85
CA GLN A 18 13.66 6.10 50.63
C GLN A 18 12.81 7.35 50.39
N GLU A 19 12.41 7.60 49.15
CA GLU A 19 11.50 8.72 48.83
C GLU A 19 10.12 8.51 49.43
N LEU A 20 9.57 7.30 49.39
CA LEU A 20 8.33 6.96 50.07
C LEU A 20 8.41 7.11 51.60
N LYS A 21 9.58 6.78 52.23
CA LYS A 21 9.78 7.01 53.69
C LYS A 21 9.84 8.49 54.01
N LYS A 22 10.48 9.33 53.20
CA LYS A 22 10.47 10.79 53.36
C LYS A 22 9.06 11.36 53.25
N ILE A 23 8.33 10.98 52.20
CA ILE A 23 6.95 11.40 51.96
C ILE A 23 6.02 10.94 53.12
N LYS A 24 6.18 9.71 53.63
CA LYS A 24 5.42 9.21 54.78
C LYS A 24 5.73 9.94 56.09
N GLY A 25 6.93 10.50 56.25
CA GLY A 25 7.30 11.30 57.43
C GLY A 25 6.66 12.69 57.43
N GLU A 26 6.33 13.24 56.26
CA GLU A 26 5.77 14.59 56.12
C GLU A 26 4.26 14.60 55.81
N MET A 27 3.73 13.50 55.28
CA MET A 27 2.33 13.35 54.81
C MET A 27 1.69 12.08 55.39
N GLY A 28 0.39 12.09 55.58
CA GLY A 28 -0.38 10.90 55.91
C GLY A 28 -0.34 9.86 54.80
N GLU A 29 -0.61 8.59 55.14
CA GLU A 29 -0.52 7.47 54.18
C GLU A 29 -1.41 7.67 52.92
N LYS A 30 -2.58 8.27 53.09
CA LYS A 30 -3.53 8.57 52.00
C LYS A 30 -2.96 9.63 51.05
N GLU A 31 -2.37 10.67 51.60
CA GLU A 31 -1.76 11.76 50.85
C GLU A 31 -0.51 11.30 50.10
N ALA A 32 0.33 10.44 50.72
CA ALA A 32 1.48 9.83 50.09
C ALA A 32 1.10 8.95 48.88
N ARG A 33 0.00 8.20 48.98
CA ARG A 33 -0.53 7.41 47.84
C ARG A 33 -1.01 8.29 46.69
N VAL A 34 -1.67 9.40 46.98
CA VAL A 34 -2.11 10.36 45.95
C VAL A 34 -0.91 11.01 45.29
N ALA A 35 0.10 11.45 46.06
CA ALA A 35 1.32 12.03 45.51
C ALA A 35 2.09 11.04 44.60
N LEU A 36 2.20 9.78 45.04
CA LEU A 36 2.80 8.72 44.21
C LEU A 36 2.02 8.49 42.90
N GLY A 37 0.69 8.44 42.97
CA GLY A 37 -0.17 8.30 41.79
C GLY A 37 0.03 9.43 40.81
N GLN A 38 0.09 10.67 41.29
CA GLN A 38 0.39 11.85 40.45
C GLN A 38 1.79 11.77 39.85
N PHE A 39 2.81 11.42 40.63
CA PHE A 39 4.17 11.25 40.15
C PHE A 39 4.23 10.22 39.01
N LEU A 40 3.63 9.06 39.19
CA LEU A 40 3.61 8.01 38.16
C LEU A 40 2.86 8.45 36.90
N GLN A 41 1.79 9.21 37.04
CA GLN A 41 1.01 9.73 35.93
C GLN A 41 1.79 10.76 35.11
N TYR A 42 2.57 11.63 35.73
CA TYR A 42 3.41 12.61 35.06
C TYR A 42 4.69 12.02 34.48
N ASN A 43 5.22 10.96 35.10
CA ASN A 43 6.48 10.33 34.72
C ASN A 43 6.25 9.01 33.94
N ILE A 44 5.60 9.09 32.78
CA ILE A 44 5.19 7.94 31.95
C ILE A 44 6.37 7.02 31.61
N GLN A 45 7.55 7.56 31.34
CA GLN A 45 8.75 6.75 31.03
C GLN A 45 9.15 5.89 32.24
N PHE A 46 9.15 6.48 33.43
CA PHE A 46 9.45 5.77 34.67
C PHE A 46 8.39 4.70 34.97
N THR A 47 7.12 5.06 34.85
CA THR A 47 6.00 4.13 35.05
C THR A 47 6.04 2.96 34.09
N THR A 48 6.25 3.22 32.81
CA THR A 48 6.39 2.14 31.81
C THR A 48 7.56 1.23 32.13
N ARG A 49 8.71 1.79 32.51
CA ARG A 49 9.90 1.00 32.88
C ARG A 49 9.63 0.11 34.10
N ILE A 50 8.96 0.61 35.13
CA ILE A 50 8.62 -0.19 36.32
C ILE A 50 7.66 -1.32 35.96
N LEU A 51 6.63 -1.04 35.16
CA LEU A 51 5.60 -2.01 34.83
C LEU A 51 6.07 -3.09 33.86
N THR A 52 6.93 -2.72 32.92
CA THR A 52 7.24 -3.57 31.75
C THR A 52 8.72 -3.88 31.57
N GLY A 53 9.61 -3.21 32.29
CA GLY A 53 11.05 -3.23 32.04
C GLY A 53 11.49 -2.45 30.80
N MET A 54 10.56 -1.94 30.00
CA MET A 54 10.86 -1.25 28.74
C MET A 54 11.30 0.19 28.99
N ILE A 55 12.35 0.61 28.28
CA ILE A 55 12.79 2.00 28.25
C ILE A 55 12.21 2.65 26.99
N LEU A 56 11.25 3.54 27.17
CA LEU A 56 10.67 4.28 26.04
C LEU A 56 11.72 5.23 25.44
N LYS A 57 11.83 5.20 24.12
CA LYS A 57 12.58 6.20 23.38
C LYS A 57 11.87 7.57 23.46
N PRO A 58 12.58 8.70 23.28
CA PRO A 58 11.99 10.04 23.47
C PRO A 58 10.69 10.26 22.68
N TYR A 59 10.65 9.87 21.41
CA TYR A 59 9.45 10.02 20.57
C TYR A 59 8.28 9.18 21.07
N GLN A 60 8.54 7.98 21.60
CA GLN A 60 7.51 7.09 22.15
C GLN A 60 6.86 7.70 23.40
N ALA A 61 7.68 8.27 24.28
CA ALA A 61 7.18 8.96 25.47
C ALA A 61 6.36 10.19 25.10
N LEU A 62 6.80 10.98 24.11
CA LEU A 62 6.07 12.15 23.62
C LEU A 62 4.70 11.78 23.04
N VAL A 63 4.63 10.71 22.25
CA VAL A 63 3.38 10.23 21.66
C VAL A 63 2.40 9.77 22.73
N ILE A 64 2.84 8.92 23.67
CA ILE A 64 1.98 8.47 24.78
C ILE A 64 1.50 9.66 25.63
N LYS A 65 2.38 10.63 25.92
CA LYS A 65 2.02 11.83 26.67
C LYS A 65 0.97 12.66 25.91
N GLY A 66 1.13 12.87 24.61
CA GLY A 66 0.14 13.54 23.78
C GLY A 66 -1.23 12.86 23.85
N TRP A 67 -1.27 11.52 23.76
CA TRP A 67 -2.51 10.76 23.89
C TRP A 67 -3.13 10.85 25.30
N MET A 68 -2.31 10.92 26.34
CA MET A 68 -2.81 11.13 27.71
C MET A 68 -3.45 12.50 27.91
N GLU A 69 -2.88 13.54 27.33
CA GLU A 69 -3.31 14.92 27.54
C GLU A 69 -4.46 15.35 26.62
N LYS A 70 -4.50 14.90 25.36
CA LYS A 70 -5.42 15.40 24.34
C LYS A 70 -6.61 14.46 24.09
N ASN A 71 -7.73 15.05 23.66
CA ASN A 71 -8.98 14.30 23.41
C ASN A 71 -8.97 13.60 22.05
N PHE A 72 -8.50 14.29 21.03
CA PHE A 72 -8.47 13.80 19.66
C PHE A 72 -7.02 13.72 19.18
N SER A 73 -6.60 12.51 18.82
CA SER A 73 -5.23 12.26 18.44
C SER A 73 -5.16 11.49 17.12
N LEU A 74 -4.23 11.88 16.27
CA LEU A 74 -3.90 11.16 15.04
C LEU A 74 -2.41 10.88 15.03
N CYS A 75 -2.04 9.61 14.79
CA CYS A 75 -0.66 9.20 14.61
C CYS A 75 -0.49 8.59 13.22
N CYS A 76 0.09 9.37 12.32
CA CYS A 76 0.54 8.93 11.02
C CYS A 76 2.00 8.47 11.14
N ALA A 77 2.27 7.19 11.00
CA ALA A 77 3.60 6.68 11.29
C ALA A 77 3.99 5.52 10.39
N GLY A 78 5.24 5.53 9.92
CA GLY A 78 5.79 4.52 9.05
C GLY A 78 5.83 3.12 9.67
N ARG A 79 6.10 2.11 8.85
CA ARG A 79 6.29 0.73 9.31
C ARG A 79 7.49 0.65 10.25
N GLY A 80 7.44 -0.22 11.25
CA GLY A 80 8.53 -0.41 12.22
C GLY A 80 8.61 0.64 13.33
N THR A 81 7.78 1.68 13.34
CA THR A 81 7.78 2.74 14.37
C THR A 81 7.10 2.36 15.69
N ALA A 82 6.71 1.10 15.85
CA ALA A 82 6.07 0.52 17.05
C ALA A 82 4.67 1.09 17.39
N LYS A 83 3.89 1.61 16.41
CA LYS A 83 2.53 2.15 16.60
C LYS A 83 1.64 1.31 17.50
N SER A 84 1.43 0.04 17.14
CA SER A 84 0.50 -0.86 17.85
C SER A 84 0.98 -1.21 19.25
N THR A 85 2.31 -1.29 19.48
CA THR A 85 2.88 -1.47 20.83
C THR A 85 2.62 -0.25 21.69
N LEU A 86 2.78 0.97 21.14
CA LEU A 86 2.48 2.21 21.87
C LEU A 86 1.00 2.33 22.19
N ALA A 87 0.11 1.92 21.28
CA ALA A 87 -1.33 1.88 21.52
C ALA A 87 -1.68 0.96 22.70
N GLY A 88 -1.08 -0.22 22.78
CA GLY A 88 -1.26 -1.15 23.89
C GLY A 88 -0.73 -0.60 25.21
N LEU A 89 0.48 -0.03 25.23
CA LEU A 89 1.05 0.60 26.42
C LEU A 89 0.20 1.78 26.90
N PHE A 90 -0.24 2.64 25.98
CA PHE A 90 -1.16 3.73 26.31
C PHE A 90 -2.46 3.22 26.92
N ALA A 91 -3.08 2.19 26.34
CA ALA A 91 -4.32 1.61 26.86
C ALA A 91 -4.15 1.13 28.30
N VAL A 92 -3.05 0.43 28.61
CA VAL A 92 -2.75 -0.02 29.97
C VAL A 92 -2.51 1.14 30.93
N LEU A 93 -1.69 2.11 30.56
CA LEU A 93 -1.39 3.27 31.40
C LEU A 93 -2.65 4.10 31.64
N TYR A 94 -3.48 4.31 30.62
CA TYR A 94 -4.74 5.02 30.78
C TYR A 94 -5.70 4.27 31.71
N ALA A 95 -5.84 2.94 31.54
CA ALA A 95 -6.65 2.09 32.42
C ALA A 95 -6.17 2.12 33.87
N LEU A 96 -4.85 2.10 34.08
CA LEU A 96 -4.25 2.14 35.42
C LEU A 96 -4.64 3.43 36.18
N PHE A 97 -4.56 4.57 35.48
CA PHE A 97 -4.83 5.88 36.12
C PHE A 97 -6.29 6.31 36.07
N ASN A 98 -7.16 5.59 35.41
CA ASN A 98 -8.60 5.89 35.32
C ASN A 98 -9.41 4.64 35.69
N PRO A 99 -9.77 4.49 36.99
CA PRO A 99 -10.64 3.39 37.41
C PRO A 99 -11.95 3.36 36.63
N ASP A 100 -12.48 2.15 36.41
CA ASP A 100 -13.71 1.87 35.68
C ASP A 100 -13.72 2.35 34.21
N ALA A 101 -12.56 2.74 33.67
CA ALA A 101 -12.46 3.16 32.27
C ALA A 101 -12.70 2.00 31.29
N ASN A 102 -13.50 2.25 30.29
CA ASN A 102 -13.71 1.31 29.17
C ASN A 102 -12.92 1.78 27.94
N ILE A 103 -11.94 0.99 27.51
CA ILE A 103 -11.07 1.25 26.39
C ILE A 103 -11.38 0.25 25.29
N LEU A 104 -11.78 0.75 24.11
CA LEU A 104 -12.05 -0.07 22.94
C LEU A 104 -10.93 0.09 21.91
N ILE A 105 -10.45 -1.05 21.41
CA ILE A 105 -9.49 -1.14 20.32
C ILE A 105 -10.17 -1.83 19.16
N VAL A 106 -10.21 -1.16 18.01
CA VAL A 106 -10.75 -1.68 16.76
C VAL A 106 -9.73 -1.51 15.64
N SER A 107 -9.81 -2.36 14.63
CA SER A 107 -9.00 -2.27 13.42
C SER A 107 -9.82 -2.77 12.23
N SER A 108 -9.34 -2.54 11.01
CA SER A 108 -9.94 -3.07 9.77
C SER A 108 -10.20 -4.58 9.84
N ASN A 109 -9.35 -5.31 10.55
CA ASN A 109 -9.58 -6.73 10.83
C ASN A 109 -9.35 -7.05 12.31
N PHE A 110 -10.07 -8.04 12.84
CA PHE A 110 -10.01 -8.43 14.25
C PHE A 110 -8.64 -8.99 14.65
N ARG A 111 -7.91 -9.59 13.72
CA ARG A 111 -6.57 -10.12 14.00
C ARG A 111 -5.56 -9.02 14.35
N SER A 112 -5.65 -7.86 13.68
CA SER A 112 -4.78 -6.71 13.97
C SER A 112 -5.07 -6.12 15.34
N SER A 113 -6.33 -5.89 15.70
CA SER A 113 -6.69 -5.36 17.01
C SER A 113 -6.30 -6.32 18.16
N ARG A 114 -6.48 -7.64 18.01
CA ARG A 114 -6.08 -8.65 19.01
C ARG A 114 -4.58 -8.64 19.28
N ARG A 115 -3.74 -8.49 18.23
CA ARG A 115 -2.28 -8.46 18.37
C ARG A 115 -1.80 -7.39 19.33
N ILE A 116 -2.53 -6.28 19.46
CA ILE A 116 -2.19 -5.23 20.43
C ILE A 116 -2.25 -5.77 21.85
N LEU A 117 -3.34 -6.43 22.24
CA LEU A 117 -3.46 -7.04 23.56
C LEU A 117 -2.52 -8.23 23.78
N GLU A 118 -2.34 -9.07 22.76
CA GLU A 118 -1.40 -10.19 22.81
C GLU A 118 0.04 -9.70 23.02
N THR A 119 0.42 -8.56 22.45
CA THR A 119 1.73 -7.94 22.67
C THR A 119 1.90 -7.54 24.14
N ILE A 120 0.89 -6.92 24.74
CA ILE A 120 0.93 -6.54 26.15
C ILE A 120 0.97 -7.77 27.08
N GLU A 121 0.19 -8.79 26.74
CA GLU A 121 0.23 -10.06 27.48
C GLU A 121 1.63 -10.70 27.43
N ASN A 122 2.25 -10.73 26.26
CA ASN A 122 3.60 -11.25 26.10
C ASN A 122 4.64 -10.46 26.91
N ILE A 123 4.48 -9.14 27.01
CA ILE A 123 5.31 -8.30 27.88
C ILE A 123 5.06 -8.67 29.36
N SER A 124 3.81 -8.88 29.77
CA SER A 124 3.47 -9.22 31.15
C SER A 124 4.02 -10.59 31.60
N LYS A 125 4.28 -11.50 30.66
CA LYS A 125 4.86 -12.84 30.94
C LYS A 125 6.38 -12.81 31.15
N ARG A 126 7.06 -11.71 30.82
CA ARG A 126 8.50 -11.55 31.05
C ARG A 126 8.81 -11.35 32.53
N LYS A 127 10.04 -11.59 32.94
CA LYS A 127 10.50 -11.36 34.32
C LYS A 127 10.30 -9.90 34.76
N GLU A 128 10.52 -8.97 33.85
CA GLU A 128 10.37 -7.55 34.10
C GLU A 128 8.90 -7.09 34.12
N GLY A 129 7.99 -7.92 33.59
CA GLY A 129 6.55 -7.62 33.49
C GLY A 129 5.71 -8.08 34.68
N VAL A 130 6.31 -8.51 35.78
CA VAL A 130 5.57 -9.03 36.97
C VAL A 130 4.58 -8.02 37.51
N LEU A 131 4.97 -6.75 37.66
CA LEU A 131 4.08 -5.69 38.13
C LEU A 131 2.95 -5.41 37.16
N LEU A 132 3.23 -5.44 35.87
CA LEU A 132 2.21 -5.32 34.82
C LEU A 132 1.17 -6.45 34.96
N ARG A 133 1.60 -7.69 35.19
CA ARG A 133 0.69 -8.81 35.37
C ARG A 133 -0.19 -8.67 36.60
N GLN A 134 0.34 -8.11 37.70
CA GLN A 134 -0.38 -7.94 38.96
C GLN A 134 -1.49 -6.88 38.91
N ILE A 135 -1.46 -5.94 37.98
CA ILE A 135 -2.53 -4.95 37.83
C ILE A 135 -3.77 -5.51 37.14
N PHE A 136 -3.65 -6.64 36.42
CA PHE A 136 -4.78 -7.29 35.77
C PHE A 136 -5.49 -8.27 36.71
N ASP A 137 -6.82 -8.33 36.58
CA ASP A 137 -7.70 -9.25 37.30
C ASP A 137 -7.82 -10.55 36.51
N GLY A 138 -6.93 -11.49 36.77
CA GLY A 138 -6.89 -12.79 36.11
C GLY A 138 -6.38 -12.77 34.68
N ASP A 139 -6.70 -13.84 33.96
CA ASP A 139 -6.28 -14.04 32.56
C ASP A 139 -7.18 -13.29 31.57
N MET A 140 -6.61 -12.99 30.41
CA MET A 140 -7.34 -12.36 29.31
C MET A 140 -8.44 -13.27 28.76
N SER A 141 -9.68 -12.78 28.71
CA SER A 141 -10.81 -13.48 28.08
C SER A 141 -10.67 -13.43 26.55
N ARG A 142 -10.66 -14.62 25.93
CA ARG A 142 -10.51 -14.80 24.48
C ARG A 142 -11.72 -15.50 23.91
N ARG A 143 -12.68 -14.71 23.41
CA ARG A 143 -13.86 -15.21 22.70
C ARG A 143 -13.72 -14.91 21.21
N ALA A 144 -14.51 -15.57 20.39
CA ALA A 144 -14.50 -15.35 18.94
C ALA A 144 -14.86 -13.90 18.54
N ASP A 145 -15.70 -13.26 19.36
CA ASP A 145 -16.27 -11.92 19.16
C ASP A 145 -15.62 -10.83 19.99
N VAL A 146 -14.82 -11.16 21.01
CA VAL A 146 -14.17 -10.17 21.88
C VAL A 146 -12.95 -10.73 22.59
N PHE A 147 -11.84 -9.98 22.54
CA PHE A 147 -10.72 -10.15 23.47
C PHE A 147 -10.82 -9.05 24.52
N ARG A 148 -10.84 -9.43 25.78
CA ARG A 148 -11.01 -8.50 26.89
C ARG A 148 -10.07 -8.81 28.04
N TRP A 149 -9.43 -7.78 28.57
CA TRP A 149 -8.63 -7.88 29.78
C TRP A 149 -9.07 -6.82 30.79
N LYS A 150 -9.42 -7.26 32.00
CA LYS A 150 -9.85 -6.39 33.10
C LYS A 150 -8.68 -6.07 34.00
N LEU A 151 -8.68 -4.88 34.54
CA LEU A 151 -7.76 -4.46 35.60
C LEU A 151 -8.44 -4.54 36.97
N SER A 152 -7.62 -4.70 38.04
CA SER A 152 -8.09 -4.78 39.44
C SER A 152 -8.81 -3.52 39.92
N ASN A 153 -8.65 -2.39 39.22
CA ASN A 153 -9.35 -1.13 39.51
C ASN A 153 -10.70 -0.97 38.76
N GLY A 154 -11.23 -2.03 38.15
CA GLY A 154 -12.48 -2.03 37.42
C GLY A 154 -12.36 -1.63 35.93
N ALA A 155 -11.24 -1.02 35.54
CA ALA A 155 -11.05 -0.66 34.13
C ALA A 155 -10.93 -1.90 33.23
N GLN A 156 -11.31 -1.76 31.96
CA GLN A 156 -11.21 -2.85 30.99
C GLN A 156 -10.70 -2.37 29.63
N ILE A 157 -9.93 -3.23 28.98
CA ILE A 157 -9.45 -3.04 27.61
C ILE A 157 -10.04 -4.15 26.75
N SER A 158 -10.74 -3.79 25.68
CA SER A 158 -11.44 -4.73 24.80
C SER A 158 -11.06 -4.52 23.34
N CYS A 159 -10.78 -5.61 22.63
CA CYS A 159 -10.66 -5.64 21.16
C CYS A 159 -11.94 -6.26 20.59
N LEU A 160 -12.54 -5.58 19.62
CA LEU A 160 -13.78 -5.98 18.98
C LEU A 160 -13.57 -6.13 17.47
N PRO A 161 -14.23 -7.12 16.83
CA PRO A 161 -14.25 -7.23 15.37
C PRO A 161 -15.08 -6.09 14.80
N LEU A 162 -14.51 -5.38 13.82
CA LEU A 162 -15.21 -4.27 13.18
C LEU A 162 -16.36 -4.74 12.30
N ALA A 163 -16.14 -5.81 11.51
CA ALA A 163 -17.08 -6.31 10.50
C ALA A 163 -17.69 -5.15 9.67
N ASN A 164 -19.02 -5.10 9.52
CA ASN A 164 -19.76 -3.98 8.93
C ASN A 164 -20.06 -2.84 9.94
N GLY A 165 -19.58 -2.96 11.17
CA GLY A 165 -19.79 -2.00 12.26
C GLY A 165 -21.15 -2.10 12.94
N GLU A 166 -22.19 -2.67 12.35
CA GLU A 166 -23.54 -2.67 12.91
C GLU A 166 -23.66 -3.48 14.21
N GLY A 167 -22.94 -4.60 14.32
CA GLY A 167 -22.88 -5.41 15.52
C GLY A 167 -22.22 -4.72 16.73
N LEU A 168 -21.57 -3.58 16.50
CA LEU A 168 -20.93 -2.79 17.56
C LEU A 168 -21.84 -1.71 18.15
N ARG A 169 -22.98 -1.43 17.53
CA ARG A 169 -23.92 -0.39 18.01
C ARG A 169 -24.32 -0.64 19.48
N GLY A 170 -24.40 0.42 20.27
CA GLY A 170 -24.72 0.36 21.69
C GLY A 170 -23.51 0.18 22.63
N GLN A 171 -22.31 -0.01 22.10
CA GLN A 171 -21.10 0.00 22.92
C GLN A 171 -20.83 1.42 23.48
N ARG A 172 -20.15 1.48 24.62
CA ARG A 172 -19.73 2.74 25.25
C ARG A 172 -18.24 2.66 25.54
N ALA A 173 -17.53 3.75 25.34
CA ALA A 173 -16.10 3.84 25.60
C ALA A 173 -15.70 5.19 26.19
N ASN A 174 -14.70 5.17 27.06
CA ASN A 174 -13.97 6.38 27.45
C ASN A 174 -12.85 6.69 26.47
N VAL A 175 -12.25 5.62 25.89
CA VAL A 175 -11.19 5.71 24.89
C VAL A 175 -11.52 4.79 23.73
N LEU A 176 -11.42 5.31 22.53
CA LEU A 176 -11.50 4.58 21.28
C LEU A 176 -10.15 4.67 20.57
N ILE A 177 -9.55 3.52 20.32
CA ILE A 177 -8.33 3.39 19.52
C ILE A 177 -8.70 2.68 18.20
N VAL A 178 -8.47 3.34 17.08
CA VAL A 178 -8.67 2.78 15.74
C VAL A 178 -7.30 2.55 15.12
N ASP A 179 -6.86 1.30 15.09
CA ASP A 179 -5.61 0.91 14.41
C ASP A 179 -5.89 0.62 12.94
N GLU A 180 -4.91 0.88 12.07
CA GLU A 180 -5.08 0.83 10.61
C GLU A 180 -6.28 1.69 10.14
N ALA A 181 -6.45 2.89 10.71
CA ALA A 181 -7.59 3.76 10.47
C ALA A 181 -7.81 4.11 8.99
N LEU A 182 -6.75 4.11 8.19
CA LEU A 182 -6.82 4.27 6.72
C LEU A 182 -7.76 3.26 6.07
N LEU A 183 -7.81 2.02 6.57
CA LEU A 183 -8.61 0.93 6.02
C LEU A 183 -10.03 0.88 6.57
N VAL A 184 -10.38 1.76 7.51
CA VAL A 184 -11.71 1.82 8.12
C VAL A 184 -12.55 2.89 7.40
N PRO A 185 -13.71 2.54 6.82
CA PRO A 185 -14.55 3.49 6.08
C PRO A 185 -15.02 4.67 6.96
N LYS A 186 -15.06 5.88 6.37
CA LYS A 186 -15.50 7.12 7.03
C LYS A 186 -16.83 7.00 7.77
N HIS A 187 -17.83 6.37 7.12
CA HIS A 187 -19.17 6.21 7.72
C HIS A 187 -19.16 5.31 8.98
N ILE A 188 -18.24 4.36 9.07
CA ILE A 188 -18.07 3.52 10.26
C ILE A 188 -17.42 4.33 11.38
N ILE A 189 -16.36 5.08 11.10
CA ILE A 189 -15.69 5.90 12.12
C ILE A 189 -16.63 6.99 12.66
N GLU A 190 -17.23 7.78 11.78
CA GLU A 190 -18.08 8.91 12.17
C GLU A 190 -19.46 8.48 12.66
N GLY A 191 -20.09 7.51 11.99
CA GLY A 191 -21.48 7.13 12.25
C GLY A 191 -21.68 6.04 13.30
N ILE A 192 -20.68 5.20 13.55
CA ILE A 192 -20.80 4.05 14.47
C ILE A 192 -19.83 4.15 15.63
N LEU A 193 -18.54 4.36 15.38
CA LEU A 193 -17.52 4.29 16.42
C LEU A 193 -17.46 5.56 17.29
N LYS A 194 -17.49 6.74 16.68
CA LYS A 194 -17.44 8.02 17.38
C LYS A 194 -18.59 8.22 18.37
N PRO A 195 -19.83 7.81 18.06
CA PRO A 195 -20.94 7.83 19.02
C PRO A 195 -20.70 7.06 20.32
N PHE A 196 -19.79 6.07 20.37
CA PHE A 196 -19.46 5.36 21.61
C PHE A 196 -18.86 6.27 22.69
N LEU A 197 -18.26 7.37 22.26
CA LEU A 197 -17.62 8.37 23.13
C LEU A 197 -18.60 9.40 23.71
N ILE A 198 -19.83 9.49 23.17
CA ILE A 198 -20.82 10.51 23.59
C ILE A 198 -21.33 10.22 25.00
N ALA A 199 -21.55 8.94 25.34
CA ALA A 199 -22.11 8.56 26.63
C ALA A 199 -21.01 8.46 27.71
N SER A 200 -20.97 9.41 28.62
CA SER A 200 -20.09 9.35 29.80
C SER A 200 -20.52 8.21 30.73
N ASN A 201 -19.60 7.30 31.06
CA ASN A 201 -19.86 6.21 31.99
C ASN A 201 -20.14 6.69 33.44
N ASN A 202 -19.87 7.96 33.76
CA ASN A 202 -19.98 8.53 35.12
C ASN A 202 -21.18 9.48 35.26
N ILE A 203 -22.32 9.18 34.66
CA ILE A 203 -23.53 10.00 34.76
C ILE A 203 -23.97 10.09 36.23
N THR A 204 -23.94 8.96 36.95
CA THR A 204 -24.33 8.90 38.39
C THR A 204 -23.47 9.79 39.26
N ASP A 205 -22.16 9.81 39.04
CA ASP A 205 -21.25 10.66 39.83
C ASP A 205 -21.41 12.14 39.48
N LYS A 206 -21.66 12.45 38.24
CA LYS A 206 -21.97 13.83 37.80
C LYS A 206 -23.28 14.32 38.44
N LEU A 207 -24.31 13.48 38.50
CA LEU A 207 -25.58 13.81 39.14
C LEU A 207 -25.40 14.03 40.64
N LYS A 208 -24.67 13.16 41.35
CA LYS A 208 -24.38 13.36 42.79
C LYS A 208 -23.62 14.66 43.06
N ILE A 209 -22.63 14.99 42.19
CA ILE A 209 -21.90 16.26 42.33
C ILE A 209 -22.86 17.44 42.10
N ARG A 210 -23.73 17.38 41.08
CA ARG A 210 -24.75 18.42 40.85
C ARG A 210 -25.71 18.57 42.01
N GLU A 211 -26.19 17.49 42.59
CA GLU A 211 -27.06 17.53 43.80
C GLU A 211 -26.36 18.21 44.99
N ILE A 212 -25.07 17.94 45.18
CA ILE A 212 -24.29 18.60 46.23
C ILE A 212 -24.11 20.10 45.94
N GLU A 213 -23.78 20.45 44.71
CA GLU A 213 -23.64 21.83 44.26
C GLU A 213 -24.96 22.61 44.43
N ASP A 214 -26.09 22.02 44.03
CA ASP A 214 -27.42 22.61 44.20
C ASP A 214 -27.72 22.90 45.68
N GLN A 215 -27.36 21.97 46.58
CA GLN A 215 -27.52 22.16 48.04
C GLN A 215 -26.61 23.28 48.57
N LEU A 216 -25.38 23.41 48.08
CA LEU A 216 -24.44 24.45 48.49
C LEU A 216 -24.86 25.83 47.96
N ILE A 217 -25.39 25.90 46.75
CA ILE A 217 -25.94 27.15 46.17
C ILE A 217 -27.19 27.59 46.93
N ALA A 218 -28.11 26.65 47.26
CA ALA A 218 -29.30 26.94 48.02
C ALA A 218 -28.99 27.44 49.47
N LYS A 219 -27.84 27.02 50.01
CA LYS A 219 -27.34 27.49 51.30
C LYS A 219 -26.52 28.79 51.23
N GLY A 220 -26.33 29.36 50.02
CA GLY A 220 -25.54 30.57 49.83
C GLY A 220 -24.03 30.39 50.01
N VAL A 221 -23.54 29.15 50.11
CA VAL A 221 -22.12 28.82 50.31
C VAL A 221 -21.33 28.83 48.98
N MET A 222 -22.01 28.60 47.87
CA MET A 222 -21.43 28.52 46.53
C MET A 222 -22.26 29.34 45.55
N LYS A 223 -21.61 30.00 44.58
CA LYS A 223 -22.28 30.72 43.50
C LYS A 223 -22.53 29.82 42.29
N GLU A 224 -23.54 30.13 41.48
CA GLU A 224 -23.83 29.41 40.23
C GLU A 224 -22.63 29.38 39.28
N SER A 225 -21.84 30.46 39.22
CA SER A 225 -20.62 30.57 38.41
C SER A 225 -19.45 29.68 38.89
N GLU A 226 -19.54 29.16 40.09
CA GLU A 226 -18.51 28.30 40.69
C GLU A 226 -18.79 26.81 40.48
N ARG A 227 -19.89 26.47 39.79
CA ARG A 227 -20.21 25.07 39.46
C ARG A 227 -19.07 24.42 38.69
N LYS A 228 -18.80 23.17 39.04
CA LYS A 228 -17.76 22.36 38.37
C LYS A 228 -18.10 22.13 36.92
N VAL A 229 -17.24 22.60 36.02
CA VAL A 229 -17.31 22.26 34.60
C VAL A 229 -16.77 20.84 34.41
N PHE A 230 -17.64 19.95 33.93
CA PHE A 230 -17.23 18.57 33.61
C PHE A 230 -16.62 18.53 32.24
N LYS A 231 -15.31 18.63 32.16
CA LYS A 231 -14.59 18.43 30.88
C LYS A 231 -14.77 17.00 30.38
N SER A 232 -14.94 16.86 29.09
CA SER A 232 -15.00 15.54 28.45
C SER A 232 -13.69 14.79 28.68
N LYS A 233 -13.79 13.56 29.20
CA LYS A 233 -12.65 12.63 29.28
C LYS A 233 -12.58 11.67 28.13
N ALA A 234 -13.48 11.79 27.16
CA ALA A 234 -13.52 10.95 25.99
C ALA A 234 -12.29 11.19 25.11
N LYS A 235 -11.70 10.09 24.61
CA LYS A 235 -10.51 10.15 23.75
C LYS A 235 -10.69 9.30 22.51
N MET A 236 -10.31 9.86 21.38
CA MET A 236 -10.26 9.17 20.10
C MET A 236 -8.84 9.22 19.55
N ILE A 237 -8.28 8.05 19.25
CA ILE A 237 -6.93 7.91 18.72
C ILE A 237 -7.00 7.14 17.40
N LEU A 238 -6.59 7.79 16.33
CA LEU A 238 -6.49 7.19 14.99
C LEU A 238 -5.03 6.90 14.67
N LEU A 239 -4.74 5.65 14.33
CA LEU A 239 -3.39 5.18 14.02
C LEU A 239 -3.37 4.60 12.61
N SER A 240 -2.43 5.03 11.77
CA SER A 240 -2.21 4.42 10.45
C SER A 240 -0.85 4.81 9.86
N SER A 241 -0.48 4.22 8.72
CA SER A 241 0.44 4.81 7.77
C SER A 241 -0.23 5.97 7.02
N ALA A 242 0.53 6.72 6.21
CA ALA A 242 -0.04 7.79 5.41
C ALA A 242 -0.92 7.26 4.28
N SER A 243 -1.89 8.08 3.89
CA SER A 243 -2.81 7.85 2.79
C SER A 243 -2.52 8.75 1.59
N TYR A 244 -3.40 8.70 0.60
CA TYR A 244 -3.46 9.74 -0.43
C TYR A 244 -4.14 10.99 0.12
N GLN A 245 -3.74 12.16 -0.42
CA GLN A 245 -4.43 13.41 -0.15
C GLN A 245 -5.88 13.32 -0.67
N GLY A 246 -6.83 13.85 0.12
CA GLY A 246 -8.25 13.73 -0.19
C GLY A 246 -8.95 12.50 0.39
N GLU A 247 -8.23 11.49 0.90
CA GLU A 247 -8.83 10.40 1.67
C GLU A 247 -9.18 10.85 3.10
N TYR A 248 -10.15 10.17 3.71
CA TYR A 248 -10.68 10.54 5.03
C TYR A 248 -9.59 10.68 6.11
N PHE A 249 -8.58 9.81 6.14
CA PHE A 249 -7.50 9.91 7.14
C PHE A 249 -6.66 11.18 6.95
N HIS A 250 -6.44 11.62 5.70
CA HIS A 250 -5.78 12.88 5.39
C HIS A 250 -6.69 14.09 5.74
N GLU A 251 -7.99 14.03 5.44
CA GLU A 251 -8.94 15.08 5.83
C GLU A 251 -8.91 15.33 7.35
N VAL A 252 -8.88 14.25 8.15
CA VAL A 252 -8.79 14.35 9.61
C VAL A 252 -7.44 14.90 10.05
N TYR A 253 -6.34 14.48 9.41
CA TYR A 253 -5.01 15.01 9.68
C TYR A 253 -4.95 16.53 9.48
N GLU A 254 -5.42 17.03 8.35
CA GLU A 254 -5.46 18.46 8.06
C GLU A 254 -6.37 19.23 9.02
N LYS A 255 -7.55 18.67 9.32
CA LYS A 255 -8.48 19.25 10.30
C LYS A 255 -7.80 19.40 11.67
N TYR A 256 -7.12 18.36 12.15
CA TYR A 256 -6.46 18.41 13.46
C TYR A 256 -5.29 19.39 13.47
N LEU A 257 -4.47 19.44 12.40
CA LEU A 257 -3.40 20.44 12.27
C LEU A 257 -3.95 21.87 12.26
N LYS A 258 -5.00 22.10 11.48
CA LYS A 258 -5.66 23.41 11.43
C LYS A 258 -6.12 23.86 12.82
N ASN A 259 -6.73 22.95 13.58
CA ASN A 259 -7.21 23.25 14.93
C ASN A 259 -6.07 23.47 15.93
N ILE A 260 -4.92 22.77 15.77
CA ILE A 260 -3.73 23.00 16.59
C ILE A 260 -3.12 24.39 16.32
N VAL A 261 -3.00 24.77 15.04
CA VAL A 261 -2.32 26.03 14.63
C VAL A 261 -3.17 27.26 14.91
N ARG A 262 -4.49 27.18 14.64
CA ARG A 262 -5.39 28.34 14.80
C ARG A 262 -5.80 28.61 16.23
N GLY A 263 -5.56 27.66 17.15
CA GLY A 263 -6.28 27.66 18.41
C GLY A 263 -7.79 27.51 18.17
N THR A 264 -8.59 27.34 19.16
CA THR A 264 -10.05 27.19 19.08
C THR A 264 -10.73 28.52 18.68
N VAL A 265 -10.54 29.01 17.44
CA VAL A 265 -11.02 30.33 17.01
C VAL A 265 -12.34 30.24 16.22
N ASP A 266 -12.76 29.05 15.77
CA ASP A 266 -14.08 28.89 15.18
C ASP A 266 -15.12 28.69 16.30
N GLU A 267 -15.98 29.65 16.52
CA GLU A 267 -17.10 29.65 17.51
C GLU A 267 -18.08 28.47 17.34
N ALA A 268 -17.96 27.69 16.27
CA ALA A 268 -18.78 26.51 16.00
C ALA A 268 -18.16 25.19 16.47
N GLU A 269 -16.89 25.15 16.90
CA GLU A 269 -16.25 23.95 17.41
C GLU A 269 -16.16 24.00 18.95
N ASP A 270 -16.31 22.84 19.59
CA ASP A 270 -16.22 22.66 21.04
C ASP A 270 -14.91 23.28 21.59
N PRO A 271 -14.96 24.37 22.38
CA PRO A 271 -13.77 25.02 22.91
C PRO A 271 -12.96 24.12 23.85
N ASP A 272 -13.54 23.04 24.36
CA ASP A 272 -12.87 22.03 25.21
C ASP A 272 -12.20 20.92 24.40
N ALA A 273 -12.37 20.86 23.07
CA ALA A 273 -11.72 19.88 22.22
C ALA A 273 -10.23 20.20 22.06
N THR A 274 -9.39 19.22 22.38
CA THR A 274 -7.93 19.36 22.28
C THR A 274 -7.36 18.30 21.33
N TYR A 275 -6.40 18.71 20.51
CA TYR A 275 -5.89 17.90 19.40
C TYR A 275 -4.40 17.60 19.54
N PHE A 276 -3.99 16.43 19.06
CA PHE A 276 -2.59 16.02 18.95
C PHE A 276 -2.36 15.29 17.61
N VAL A 277 -1.30 15.67 16.92
CA VAL A 277 -0.86 14.99 15.69
C VAL A 277 0.58 14.59 15.84
N ALA A 278 0.87 13.32 15.57
CA ALA A 278 2.22 12.79 15.43
C ALA A 278 2.41 12.27 14.01
N GLN A 279 3.45 12.75 13.33
CA GLN A 279 3.87 12.22 12.03
C GLN A 279 5.30 11.69 12.18
N LEU A 280 5.48 10.38 12.00
CA LEU A 280 6.72 9.68 12.31
C LEU A 280 7.23 8.92 11.09
N SER A 281 8.20 9.50 10.37
CA SER A 281 8.93 8.78 9.33
C SER A 281 9.91 7.79 9.95
N TYR A 282 10.24 6.71 9.20
CA TYR A 282 11.28 5.78 9.64
C TYR A 282 12.65 6.49 9.80
N GLU A 283 12.94 7.49 8.98
CA GLU A 283 14.19 8.25 9.02
C GLU A 283 14.39 8.96 10.37
N VAL A 284 13.34 9.65 10.86
CA VAL A 284 13.35 10.30 12.18
C VAL A 284 13.45 9.28 13.29
N VAL A 285 12.69 8.18 13.20
CA VAL A 285 12.72 7.14 14.22
C VAL A 285 14.07 6.41 14.24
N GLN A 286 14.70 6.18 13.08
CA GLN A 286 16.03 5.59 12.99
C GLN A 286 17.11 6.47 13.65
N GLN A 287 17.02 7.80 13.53
CA GLN A 287 17.93 8.71 14.21
C GLN A 287 17.77 8.68 15.74
N LEU A 288 16.52 8.60 16.22
CA LEU A 288 16.21 8.61 17.65
C LEU A 288 16.32 7.23 18.31
N ALA A 289 16.23 6.17 17.54
CA ALA A 289 16.22 4.79 18.00
C ALA A 289 16.82 3.84 16.94
N PRO A 290 18.14 3.93 16.65
CA PRO A 290 18.80 3.17 15.59
C PRO A 290 18.69 1.65 15.75
N ASP A 291 18.47 1.18 16.99
CA ASP A 291 18.35 -0.24 17.32
C ASP A 291 17.01 -0.87 16.88
N LEU A 292 16.04 -0.06 16.46
CA LEU A 292 14.72 -0.56 16.05
C LEU A 292 14.66 -1.02 14.59
N PHE A 293 15.65 -0.64 13.78
CA PHE A 293 15.64 -0.92 12.35
C PHE A 293 16.87 -1.70 11.90
N ASP A 294 16.65 -2.67 11.05
CA ASP A 294 17.72 -3.29 10.28
C ASP A 294 18.02 -2.42 9.06
N LYS A 295 19.24 -1.87 9.02
CA LYS A 295 19.70 -0.98 7.95
C LYS A 295 19.76 -1.70 6.60
N SER A 296 20.05 -3.00 6.57
CA SER A 296 20.15 -3.77 5.33
C SER A 296 18.79 -3.87 4.66
N ILE A 297 17.72 -4.10 5.43
CA ILE A 297 16.35 -4.18 4.93
C ILE A 297 15.87 -2.82 4.40
N ILE A 298 16.23 -1.72 5.07
CA ILE A 298 15.86 -0.38 4.60
C ILE A 298 16.59 -0.07 3.28
N ASN A 299 17.88 -0.37 3.19
CA ASN A 299 18.64 -0.17 1.95
C ASN A 299 18.06 -1.00 0.80
N ASP A 300 17.63 -2.24 1.06
CA ASP A 300 16.98 -3.08 0.07
C ASP A 300 15.66 -2.47 -0.43
N ILE A 301 14.83 -1.98 0.49
CA ILE A 301 13.56 -1.30 0.14
C ILE A 301 13.81 -0.04 -0.70
N GLU A 302 14.84 0.76 -0.37
CA GLU A 302 15.14 2.02 -1.08
C GLU A 302 15.87 1.81 -2.41
N SER A 303 16.72 0.79 -2.51
CA SER A 303 17.51 0.52 -3.71
C SER A 303 16.85 -0.37 -4.74
N GLY A 304 15.74 -1.03 -4.37
CA GLY A 304 15.22 -2.17 -5.10
C GLY A 304 13.91 -1.94 -5.83
N ASN A 305 13.01 -2.86 -5.65
CA ASN A 305 11.78 -3.05 -6.41
C ASN A 305 10.54 -2.41 -5.76
N THR A 306 10.71 -1.67 -4.65
CA THR A 306 9.57 -1.06 -3.95
C THR A 306 9.18 0.27 -4.60
N PRO A 307 7.93 0.44 -5.04
CA PRO A 307 7.46 1.69 -5.63
C PRO A 307 7.64 2.88 -4.68
N LYS A 308 8.08 4.02 -5.21
CA LYS A 308 8.36 5.21 -4.41
C LYS A 308 7.16 5.69 -3.59
N ASN A 309 5.96 5.65 -4.16
CA ASN A 309 4.72 6.01 -3.47
C ASN A 309 4.42 5.10 -2.26
N VAL A 310 4.83 3.83 -2.31
CA VAL A 310 4.74 2.90 -1.17
C VAL A 310 5.75 3.30 -0.10
N ILE A 311 7.00 3.62 -0.50
CA ILE A 311 8.04 4.08 0.42
C ILE A 311 7.59 5.36 1.12
N ASP A 312 7.12 6.34 0.35
CA ASP A 312 6.70 7.64 0.89
C ASP A 312 5.53 7.50 1.88
N ARG A 313 4.51 6.66 1.59
CA ARG A 313 3.37 6.43 2.49
C ARG A 313 3.68 5.51 3.66
N GLU A 314 4.18 4.31 3.36
CA GLU A 314 4.27 3.23 4.34
C GLU A 314 5.50 3.37 5.27
N TYR A 315 6.57 4.03 4.81
CA TYR A 315 7.81 4.18 5.58
C TYR A 315 8.07 5.63 5.99
N LYS A 316 7.91 6.60 5.06
CA LYS A 316 8.16 8.01 5.35
C LYS A 316 6.96 8.73 5.97
N ALA A 317 5.81 8.08 6.07
CA ALA A 317 4.57 8.64 6.60
C ALA A 317 4.16 9.94 5.90
N GLN A 318 4.39 10.05 4.58
CA GLN A 318 4.06 11.22 3.77
C GLN A 318 2.76 11.01 3.01
N PHE A 319 1.85 11.97 3.12
CA PHE A 319 0.65 12.02 2.31
C PHE A 319 1.01 12.45 0.89
N ILE A 320 0.61 11.64 -0.11
CA ILE A 320 0.90 11.92 -1.52
C ILE A 320 -0.37 12.37 -2.25
N GLN A 321 -0.18 13.22 -3.26
CA GLN A 321 -1.32 13.74 -4.04
C GLN A 321 -1.96 12.61 -4.87
N ASP A 322 -3.28 12.50 -4.78
CA ASP A 322 -4.08 11.53 -5.55
C ASP A 322 -4.31 11.99 -7.00
N SER A 323 -3.97 13.23 -7.34
CA SER A 323 -4.15 13.81 -8.68
C SER A 323 -3.22 13.24 -9.75
N GLU A 324 -2.20 12.47 -9.36
CA GLU A 324 -1.41 11.65 -10.26
C GLU A 324 -1.86 10.19 -10.06
N GLY A 325 -2.50 9.59 -11.06
CA GLY A 325 -2.94 8.19 -11.03
C GLY A 325 -1.87 7.23 -10.50
N PHE A 326 -2.18 5.95 -10.37
CA PHE A 326 -1.21 4.97 -9.87
C PHE A 326 0.15 5.07 -10.58
N TYR A 327 0.15 5.36 -11.88
CA TYR A 327 1.34 5.70 -12.65
C TYR A 327 1.42 7.21 -12.86
N ARG A 328 2.50 7.84 -12.40
CA ARG A 328 2.67 9.30 -12.47
C ARG A 328 3.03 9.77 -13.87
N ALA A 329 2.20 10.59 -14.48
CA ALA A 329 2.42 11.14 -15.82
C ALA A 329 3.80 11.81 -15.97
N LYS A 330 4.24 12.58 -14.96
CA LYS A 330 5.57 13.20 -14.94
C LYS A 330 6.72 12.19 -14.99
N ARG A 331 6.56 11.02 -14.34
CA ARG A 331 7.58 9.97 -14.35
C ARG A 331 7.61 9.25 -15.71
N MET A 332 6.44 8.96 -16.28
CA MET A 332 6.34 8.38 -17.62
C MET A 332 6.95 9.31 -18.67
N ALA A 333 6.69 10.62 -18.57
CA ALA A 333 7.33 11.61 -19.45
C ALA A 333 8.86 11.61 -19.31
N ALA A 334 9.40 11.47 -18.08
CA ALA A 334 10.85 11.37 -17.86
C ALA A 334 11.46 10.07 -18.41
N CYS A 335 10.65 9.01 -18.61
CA CYS A 335 11.06 7.76 -19.23
C CYS A 335 10.87 7.79 -20.76
N THR A 336 10.30 8.85 -21.34
CA THR A 336 10.06 8.96 -22.78
C THR A 336 11.30 9.57 -23.47
N ILE A 337 11.76 8.93 -24.52
CA ILE A 337 12.85 9.43 -25.35
C ILE A 337 12.34 10.61 -26.17
N PRO A 338 13.07 11.75 -26.20
CA PRO A 338 12.68 12.89 -27.03
C PRO A 338 12.65 12.55 -28.52
N ASP A 339 11.70 13.13 -29.26
CA ASP A 339 11.61 12.97 -30.71
C ASP A 339 12.93 13.31 -31.40
N GLY A 340 13.28 12.52 -32.41
CA GLY A 340 14.54 12.66 -33.15
C GLY A 340 15.77 12.14 -32.40
N SER A 341 15.63 11.64 -31.17
CA SER A 341 16.70 11.00 -30.39
C SER A 341 16.63 9.49 -30.51
N LEU A 342 17.80 8.82 -30.52
CA LEU A 342 17.86 7.35 -30.50
C LEU A 342 17.73 6.82 -29.05
N PRO A 343 17.13 5.64 -28.88
CA PRO A 343 16.42 4.80 -29.84
C PRO A 343 15.00 5.29 -30.14
N THR A 344 14.51 4.99 -31.36
CA THR A 344 13.23 5.44 -31.88
C THR A 344 12.20 4.31 -31.94
N ILE A 345 10.98 4.64 -32.33
CA ILE A 345 9.94 3.69 -32.75
C ILE A 345 10.50 2.80 -33.85
N GLU A 346 10.26 1.50 -33.76
CA GLU A 346 10.73 0.51 -34.71
C GLU A 346 9.56 -0.15 -35.46
N ILE A 347 9.68 -0.19 -36.79
CA ILE A 347 8.77 -0.92 -37.66
C ILE A 347 9.35 -2.31 -37.97
N VAL A 348 10.64 -2.40 -38.09
CA VAL A 348 11.40 -3.64 -38.24
C VAL A 348 12.43 -3.70 -37.13
N GLY A 349 12.53 -4.84 -36.49
CA GLY A 349 13.46 -5.04 -35.38
C GLY A 349 14.91 -5.06 -35.82
N ASP A 350 15.79 -4.62 -34.95
CA ASP A 350 17.22 -4.74 -35.09
C ASP A 350 17.66 -6.17 -34.75
N PRO A 351 18.32 -6.91 -35.62
CA PRO A 351 18.75 -8.28 -35.38
C PRO A 351 19.70 -8.47 -34.20
N GLU A 352 20.39 -7.41 -33.76
CA GLU A 352 21.33 -7.44 -32.64
C GLU A 352 20.61 -7.41 -31.29
N PHE A 353 19.32 -7.06 -31.28
CA PHE A 353 18.53 -6.94 -30.03
C PHE A 353 17.49 -8.05 -29.90
N GLU A 354 17.12 -8.28 -28.66
CA GLU A 354 16.05 -9.20 -28.28
C GLU A 354 14.79 -8.41 -27.90
N TYR A 355 13.63 -9.01 -28.14
CA TYR A 355 12.33 -8.37 -27.94
C TYR A 355 11.41 -9.25 -27.10
N ILE A 356 10.57 -8.61 -26.29
CA ILE A 356 9.53 -9.24 -25.48
C ILE A 356 8.18 -8.70 -25.95
N LEU A 357 7.20 -9.60 -26.14
CA LEU A 357 5.85 -9.23 -26.57
C LEU A 357 4.81 -9.54 -25.49
N GLY A 358 3.90 -8.61 -25.23
CA GLY A 358 2.70 -8.82 -24.43
C GLY A 358 1.45 -8.70 -25.29
N ILE A 359 0.49 -9.59 -25.11
CA ILE A 359 -0.75 -9.66 -25.88
C ILE A 359 -1.94 -9.67 -24.93
N ASP A 360 -2.87 -8.74 -25.13
CA ASP A 360 -4.18 -8.71 -24.50
C ASP A 360 -5.24 -9.01 -25.60
N PRO A 361 -5.66 -10.29 -25.75
CA PRO A 361 -6.55 -10.69 -26.84
C PRO A 361 -7.99 -10.33 -26.50
N ASN A 362 -8.59 -9.44 -27.28
CA ASN A 362 -10.01 -9.18 -27.27
C ASN A 362 -10.57 -9.29 -28.69
N VAL A 363 -11.41 -10.26 -28.93
CA VAL A 363 -11.94 -10.58 -30.27
C VAL A 363 -13.40 -10.19 -30.38
N GLY A 364 -13.76 -9.02 -29.90
CA GLY A 364 -15.10 -8.46 -30.07
C GLY A 364 -15.31 -7.88 -31.47
N GLY A 365 -16.39 -8.30 -32.14
CA GLY A 365 -16.73 -7.85 -33.51
C GLY A 365 -17.30 -6.42 -33.62
N ASP A 366 -17.36 -5.64 -32.56
CA ASP A 366 -17.91 -4.27 -32.52
C ASP A 366 -16.81 -3.25 -32.18
N GLU A 367 -16.75 -2.15 -32.92
CA GLU A 367 -15.82 -1.03 -32.66
C GLU A 367 -15.98 -0.39 -31.28
N THR A 368 -17.12 -0.59 -30.61
CA THR A 368 -17.35 -0.11 -29.24
C THR A 368 -16.77 -1.03 -28.17
N ASN A 369 -16.31 -2.22 -28.53
CA ASN A 369 -15.69 -3.20 -27.63
C ASN A 369 -14.27 -2.77 -27.19
N ASP A 370 -13.69 -3.54 -26.30
CA ASP A 370 -12.29 -3.39 -25.91
C ASP A 370 -11.37 -3.75 -27.10
N HIS A 371 -10.17 -3.19 -27.11
CA HIS A 371 -9.21 -3.43 -28.19
C HIS A 371 -8.52 -4.79 -28.02
N PHE A 372 -8.22 -5.43 -29.14
CA PHE A 372 -7.13 -6.39 -29.16
C PHE A 372 -5.82 -5.60 -29.14
N ALA A 373 -4.94 -5.83 -28.17
CA ALA A 373 -3.74 -5.05 -28.00
C ALA A 373 -2.47 -5.90 -27.93
N MET A 374 -1.37 -5.39 -28.52
CA MET A 374 -0.03 -5.97 -28.44
C MET A 374 0.99 -4.88 -28.13
N SER A 375 1.91 -5.15 -27.21
CA SER A 375 3.00 -4.23 -26.83
C SER A 375 4.35 -4.93 -26.96
N LEU A 376 5.27 -4.34 -27.72
CA LEU A 376 6.59 -4.90 -27.99
C LEU A 376 7.69 -4.10 -27.31
N LEU A 377 8.42 -4.74 -26.41
CA LEU A 377 9.56 -4.18 -25.70
C LEU A 377 10.87 -4.62 -26.33
N LYS A 378 11.74 -3.67 -26.67
CA LYS A 378 13.15 -3.90 -27.01
C LYS A 378 13.96 -3.98 -25.72
N ILE A 379 14.83 -4.97 -25.59
CA ILE A 379 15.76 -5.11 -24.47
C ILE A 379 17.01 -4.27 -24.77
N ILE A 380 17.25 -3.24 -23.98
CA ILE A 380 18.39 -2.34 -24.14
C ILE A 380 19.28 -2.30 -22.91
N PRO A 381 20.60 -2.12 -23.05
CA PRO A 381 21.49 -1.94 -21.92
C PRO A 381 21.38 -0.50 -21.37
N LYS A 382 21.38 -0.35 -20.06
CA LYS A 382 21.50 0.92 -19.35
C LYS A 382 22.97 1.21 -19.07
N LYS A 383 23.31 2.47 -18.75
CA LYS A 383 24.71 2.89 -18.46
C LYS A 383 25.37 2.15 -17.30
N ASP A 384 24.58 1.64 -16.36
CA ASP A 384 25.02 0.83 -15.21
C ASP A 384 25.18 -0.67 -15.53
N GLY A 385 25.00 -1.09 -16.79
CA GLY A 385 25.08 -2.46 -17.24
C GLY A 385 23.79 -3.28 -17.07
N LYS A 386 22.76 -2.77 -16.42
CA LYS A 386 21.46 -3.41 -16.29
C LYS A 386 20.74 -3.40 -17.65
N LYS A 387 19.95 -4.43 -17.91
CA LYS A 387 19.07 -4.49 -19.07
C LYS A 387 17.68 -3.95 -18.69
N ILE A 388 17.10 -3.12 -19.54
CA ILE A 388 15.76 -2.55 -19.37
C ILE A 388 14.92 -2.75 -20.63
N GLY A 389 13.60 -2.63 -20.49
CA GLY A 389 12.68 -2.67 -21.63
C GLY A 389 12.40 -1.27 -22.19
N MET A 390 12.26 -1.18 -23.51
CA MET A 390 11.77 0.00 -24.18
C MET A 390 10.57 -0.35 -25.04
N LEU A 391 9.44 0.32 -24.86
CA LEU A 391 8.28 0.18 -25.72
C LEU A 391 8.58 0.85 -27.06
N VAL A 392 8.81 0.04 -28.10
CA VAL A 392 9.22 0.51 -29.44
C VAL A 392 8.12 0.32 -30.47
N HIS A 393 7.12 -0.53 -30.18
CA HIS A 393 6.05 -0.85 -31.10
C HIS A 393 4.79 -1.25 -30.34
N SER A 394 3.63 -0.81 -30.81
CA SER A 394 2.33 -1.12 -30.20
C SER A 394 1.27 -1.37 -31.27
N TYR A 395 0.30 -2.21 -30.97
CA TYR A 395 -0.84 -2.50 -31.80
C TYR A 395 -2.11 -2.44 -30.99
N ALA A 396 -3.14 -1.78 -31.52
CA ALA A 396 -4.48 -1.80 -30.90
C ALA A 396 -5.54 -1.69 -32.00
N ALA A 397 -6.52 -2.58 -31.96
CA ALA A 397 -7.63 -2.56 -32.89
C ALA A 397 -8.91 -3.15 -32.27
N ALA A 398 -10.07 -2.58 -32.64
CA ALA A 398 -11.39 -3.10 -32.33
C ALA A 398 -12.21 -3.21 -33.63
N GLY A 399 -13.20 -4.08 -33.67
CA GLY A 399 -14.05 -4.28 -34.85
C GLY A 399 -13.34 -4.94 -36.06
N VAL A 400 -12.17 -5.50 -35.85
CA VAL A 400 -11.33 -6.16 -36.84
C VAL A 400 -11.45 -7.67 -36.69
N GLY A 401 -11.35 -8.41 -37.83
CA GLY A 401 -11.43 -9.86 -37.81
C GLY A 401 -10.23 -10.53 -37.12
N LEU A 402 -10.46 -11.71 -36.56
CA LEU A 402 -9.40 -12.48 -35.89
C LEU A 402 -8.22 -12.77 -36.82
N GLU A 403 -8.50 -13.02 -38.09
CA GLU A 403 -7.48 -13.30 -39.13
C GLU A 403 -6.52 -12.11 -39.31
N ASP A 404 -7.03 -10.89 -39.23
CA ASP A 404 -6.21 -9.68 -39.32
C ASP A 404 -5.28 -9.54 -38.10
N HIS A 405 -5.76 -9.88 -36.90
CA HIS A 405 -4.93 -9.91 -35.68
C HIS A 405 -3.82 -10.97 -35.80
N ILE A 406 -4.13 -12.16 -36.33
CA ILE A 406 -3.17 -13.24 -36.56
C ILE A 406 -2.11 -12.80 -37.62
N ASN A 407 -2.54 -12.17 -38.69
CA ASN A 407 -1.62 -11.65 -39.70
C ASN A 407 -0.65 -10.61 -39.15
N TYR A 408 -1.15 -9.70 -38.30
CA TYR A 408 -0.29 -8.72 -37.64
C TYR A 408 0.68 -9.38 -36.65
N PHE A 409 0.22 -10.38 -35.91
CA PHE A 409 1.08 -11.13 -35.01
C PHE A 409 2.19 -11.87 -35.75
N VAL A 410 1.88 -12.48 -36.92
CA VAL A 410 2.88 -13.10 -37.78
C VAL A 410 3.91 -12.08 -38.25
N TYR A 411 3.46 -10.88 -38.67
CA TYR A 411 4.38 -9.79 -39.02
C TYR A 411 5.38 -9.50 -37.89
N LEU A 412 4.91 -9.37 -36.63
CA LEU A 412 5.82 -9.14 -35.52
C LEU A 412 6.80 -10.30 -35.31
N LEU A 413 6.33 -11.56 -35.41
CA LEU A 413 7.18 -12.75 -35.29
C LEU A 413 8.24 -12.88 -36.40
N GLU A 414 7.96 -12.35 -37.59
CA GLU A 414 8.89 -12.37 -38.74
C GLU A 414 9.89 -11.21 -38.73
N LYS A 415 9.45 -10.04 -38.29
CA LYS A 415 10.25 -8.82 -38.38
C LYS A 415 11.05 -8.49 -37.12
N PHE A 416 10.75 -9.13 -36.01
CA PHE A 416 11.41 -8.88 -34.73
C PHE A 416 11.95 -10.18 -34.12
N ASN A 417 13.11 -10.12 -33.51
CA ASN A 417 13.71 -11.24 -32.78
C ASN A 417 13.03 -11.41 -31.41
N ILE A 418 11.76 -11.85 -31.40
CA ILE A 418 10.97 -12.06 -30.20
C ILE A 418 11.45 -13.34 -29.51
N VAL A 419 12.03 -13.20 -28.31
CA VAL A 419 12.60 -14.30 -27.53
C VAL A 419 11.63 -14.88 -26.50
N TYR A 420 10.69 -14.08 -26.01
CA TYR A 420 9.66 -14.49 -25.05
C TYR A 420 8.42 -13.63 -25.21
N LEU A 421 7.24 -14.22 -24.93
CA LEU A 421 5.99 -13.48 -25.03
C LEU A 421 4.95 -13.95 -24.01
N GLY A 422 4.06 -13.06 -23.62
CA GLY A 422 2.95 -13.34 -22.72
C GLY A 422 1.60 -13.05 -23.35
N VAL A 423 0.61 -13.85 -22.98
CA VAL A 423 -0.80 -13.68 -23.42
C VAL A 423 -1.71 -13.70 -22.22
N ASP A 424 -2.65 -12.74 -22.15
CA ASP A 424 -3.71 -12.78 -21.14
C ASP A 424 -4.66 -13.93 -21.43
N ALA A 425 -4.78 -14.84 -20.47
CA ALA A 425 -5.62 -16.03 -20.51
C ALA A 425 -6.89 -15.90 -19.63
N THR A 426 -7.25 -14.69 -19.21
CA THR A 426 -8.33 -14.44 -18.24
C THR A 426 -9.73 -14.63 -18.84
N GLN A 427 -9.88 -14.58 -20.14
CA GLN A 427 -11.20 -14.59 -20.78
C GLN A 427 -11.84 -15.97 -20.72
N GLY A 428 -12.97 -16.05 -19.98
CA GLY A 428 -13.74 -17.25 -19.70
C GLY A 428 -14.49 -17.86 -20.88
N ASP A 429 -14.46 -17.28 -22.06
CA ASP A 429 -15.14 -17.80 -23.25
C ASP A 429 -14.16 -18.50 -24.19
N ASN A 430 -13.65 -19.66 -23.75
CA ASN A 430 -13.08 -20.75 -24.55
C ASN A 430 -12.12 -20.41 -25.69
N MET A 431 -11.63 -19.18 -25.86
CA MET A 431 -10.72 -18.83 -26.93
C MET A 431 -9.28 -18.72 -26.46
N ASP A 432 -8.61 -19.85 -26.45
CA ASP A 432 -7.16 -19.89 -26.33
C ASP A 432 -6.53 -19.35 -27.61
N PHE A 433 -6.23 -18.04 -27.62
CA PHE A 433 -5.68 -17.35 -28.78
C PHE A 433 -4.44 -18.07 -29.37
N ILE A 434 -3.60 -18.64 -28.51
CA ILE A 434 -2.39 -19.34 -28.96
C ILE A 434 -2.73 -20.64 -29.68
N ASN A 435 -3.70 -21.40 -29.16
CA ASN A 435 -4.15 -22.61 -29.85
C ASN A 435 -4.81 -22.26 -31.17
N VAL A 436 -5.63 -21.22 -31.20
CA VAL A 436 -6.23 -20.75 -32.46
C VAL A 436 -5.16 -20.31 -33.49
N CYS A 437 -4.10 -19.61 -33.06
CA CYS A 437 -2.98 -19.27 -33.90
C CYS A 437 -2.29 -20.53 -34.45
N ASN A 438 -1.97 -21.49 -33.59
CA ASN A 438 -1.29 -22.73 -33.99
C ASN A 438 -2.13 -23.57 -34.96
N GLU A 439 -3.45 -23.55 -34.81
CA GLU A 439 -4.39 -24.27 -35.69
C GLU A 439 -4.68 -23.52 -37.02
N SER A 440 -4.40 -22.22 -37.06
CA SER A 440 -4.69 -21.39 -38.23
C SER A 440 -3.93 -21.84 -39.50
N GLY A 441 -4.54 -21.68 -40.65
CA GLY A 441 -3.88 -21.91 -41.95
C GLY A 441 -2.67 -21.00 -42.16
N ILE A 442 -2.70 -19.80 -41.56
CA ILE A 442 -1.61 -18.81 -41.66
C ILE A 442 -0.35 -19.33 -40.97
N PHE A 443 -0.44 -19.78 -39.72
CA PHE A 443 0.69 -20.32 -38.98
C PHE A 443 1.23 -21.60 -39.60
N LYS A 444 0.34 -22.51 -40.03
CA LYS A 444 0.71 -23.75 -40.70
C LYS A 444 1.46 -23.50 -42.01
N SER A 445 1.01 -22.55 -42.81
CA SER A 445 1.68 -22.20 -44.08
C SER A 445 3.08 -21.62 -43.88
N LYS A 446 3.33 -20.98 -42.74
CA LYS A 446 4.62 -20.36 -42.38
C LYS A 446 5.49 -21.28 -41.51
N GLY A 447 5.01 -22.46 -41.16
CA GLY A 447 5.72 -23.38 -40.27
C GLY A 447 5.95 -22.82 -38.86
N ILE A 448 5.04 -21.94 -38.36
CA ILE A 448 5.11 -21.34 -37.04
C ILE A 448 4.36 -22.24 -36.06
N ASN A 449 4.98 -22.56 -34.94
CA ASN A 449 4.37 -23.25 -33.83
C ASN A 449 4.85 -22.62 -32.53
N LEU A 450 3.90 -22.27 -31.65
CA LEU A 450 4.15 -21.65 -30.37
C LEU A 450 3.98 -22.68 -29.26
N LEU A 451 4.95 -22.75 -28.35
CA LEU A 451 4.89 -23.61 -27.16
C LEU A 451 4.41 -22.79 -25.96
N SER A 452 3.26 -23.15 -25.40
CA SER A 452 2.71 -22.46 -24.24
C SER A 452 3.24 -23.04 -22.93
N ILE A 453 3.48 -22.15 -21.98
CA ILE A 453 3.68 -22.44 -20.56
C ILE A 453 2.50 -21.83 -19.83
N ASP A 454 1.75 -22.66 -19.10
CA ASP A 454 0.68 -22.17 -18.24
C ASP A 454 1.30 -21.68 -16.93
N ALA A 455 1.14 -20.40 -16.63
CA ALA A 455 1.66 -19.78 -15.42
C ALA A 455 0.51 -19.33 -14.52
N GLU A 456 0.25 -20.09 -13.46
CA GLU A 456 -0.65 -19.67 -12.39
C GLU A 456 0.15 -18.98 -11.28
N PHE A 457 0.08 -17.64 -11.22
CA PHE A 457 0.76 -16.87 -10.20
C PHE A 457 0.38 -17.31 -8.78
N GLY A 458 1.38 -17.64 -7.98
CA GLY A 458 1.21 -18.08 -6.59
C GLY A 458 0.98 -19.57 -6.37
N LYS A 459 0.80 -20.37 -7.43
CA LYS A 459 0.72 -21.83 -7.35
C LYS A 459 1.99 -22.53 -7.86
N GLU A 460 2.70 -21.90 -8.81
CA GLU A 460 3.95 -22.41 -9.32
C GLU A 460 5.16 -21.65 -8.75
N ASP A 461 6.24 -22.38 -8.55
CA ASP A 461 7.51 -21.76 -8.18
C ASP A 461 8.04 -20.93 -9.35
N GLN A 462 8.20 -19.61 -9.16
CA GLN A 462 8.75 -18.72 -10.18
C GLN A 462 10.14 -19.20 -10.66
N SER A 463 10.88 -19.93 -9.82
CA SER A 463 12.16 -20.53 -10.19
C SER A 463 12.00 -21.62 -11.26
N GLU A 464 10.90 -22.37 -11.25
CA GLU A 464 10.63 -23.40 -12.26
C GLU A 464 10.30 -22.79 -13.62
N ILE A 465 9.48 -21.74 -13.65
CA ILE A 465 9.19 -20.98 -14.87
C ILE A 465 10.49 -20.40 -15.46
N ALA A 466 11.35 -19.81 -14.63
CA ALA A 466 12.63 -19.28 -15.04
C ALA A 466 13.56 -20.38 -15.62
N ARG A 467 13.58 -21.59 -15.03
CA ARG A 467 14.32 -22.74 -15.56
C ARG A 467 13.79 -23.19 -16.93
N GLN A 468 12.46 -23.22 -17.10
CA GLN A 468 11.83 -23.58 -18.37
C GLN A 468 12.17 -22.57 -19.47
N ILE A 469 12.10 -21.26 -19.17
CA ILE A 469 12.51 -20.19 -20.08
C ILE A 469 13.97 -20.40 -20.51
N ARG A 470 14.88 -20.58 -19.57
CA ARG A 470 16.31 -20.77 -19.87
C ARG A 470 16.60 -22.04 -20.66
N LYS A 471 15.96 -23.16 -20.31
CA LYS A 471 16.08 -24.43 -21.04
C LYS A 471 15.65 -24.30 -22.48
N SER A 472 14.60 -23.55 -22.74
CA SER A 472 14.07 -23.31 -24.07
C SER A 472 14.94 -22.35 -24.87
N TYR A 473 15.47 -21.31 -24.23
CA TYR A 473 16.44 -20.42 -24.83
C TYR A 473 17.70 -21.16 -25.27
N ASN A 474 18.27 -22.00 -24.41
CA ASN A 474 19.45 -22.82 -24.72
C ASN A 474 19.20 -23.81 -25.85
N LYS A 475 17.98 -24.33 -26.03
CA LYS A 475 17.58 -25.19 -27.14
C LYS A 475 17.26 -24.42 -28.43
N LYS A 476 17.42 -23.10 -28.45
CA LYS A 476 17.03 -22.20 -29.55
C LYS A 476 15.53 -22.27 -29.89
N GLN A 477 14.71 -22.76 -28.99
CA GLN A 477 13.24 -22.71 -29.10
C GLN A 477 12.75 -21.31 -28.70
N ARG A 478 12.85 -20.35 -29.63
CA ARG A 478 12.64 -18.92 -29.36
C ARG A 478 11.17 -18.48 -29.31
N ARG A 479 10.20 -19.40 -29.36
CA ARG A 479 8.77 -19.06 -29.47
C ARG A 479 7.98 -19.63 -28.32
N ILE A 480 8.33 -19.20 -27.10
CA ILE A 480 7.66 -19.63 -25.87
C ILE A 480 6.69 -18.55 -25.44
N VAL A 481 5.49 -19.00 -25.09
CA VAL A 481 4.38 -18.17 -24.68
C VAL A 481 4.03 -18.47 -23.22
N GLN A 482 4.03 -17.46 -22.39
CA GLN A 482 3.46 -17.52 -21.05
C GLN A 482 1.96 -17.19 -21.12
N LYS A 483 1.10 -18.14 -20.80
CA LYS A 483 -0.32 -17.89 -20.58
C LYS A 483 -0.51 -17.40 -19.15
N GLN A 484 -0.97 -16.18 -18.98
CA GLN A 484 -1.11 -15.56 -17.67
C GLN A 484 -2.56 -15.17 -17.38
N VAL A 485 -3.08 -15.63 -16.25
CA VAL A 485 -4.40 -15.21 -15.78
C VAL A 485 -4.28 -13.94 -14.94
N PHE A 486 -5.04 -12.90 -15.30
CA PHE A 486 -5.07 -11.61 -14.61
C PHE A 486 -5.95 -11.65 -13.36
N HIS A 487 -5.56 -12.38 -12.32
CA HIS A 487 -6.25 -12.34 -11.03
C HIS A 487 -5.59 -11.34 -10.05
N GLY A 488 -6.26 -11.03 -8.94
CA GLY A 488 -5.89 -9.93 -8.05
C GLY A 488 -4.46 -9.98 -7.50
N SER A 489 -3.91 -11.16 -7.20
CA SER A 489 -2.53 -11.31 -6.72
C SER A 489 -1.50 -11.02 -7.82
N PHE A 490 -1.73 -11.52 -9.03
CA PHE A 490 -0.89 -11.22 -10.19
C PHE A 490 -0.95 -9.74 -10.55
N GLN A 491 -2.16 -9.16 -10.67
CA GLN A 491 -2.33 -7.74 -10.96
C GLN A 491 -1.59 -6.86 -9.96
N GLY A 492 -1.65 -7.22 -8.66
CA GLY A 492 -0.91 -6.51 -7.62
C GLY A 492 0.60 -6.52 -7.87
N ALA A 493 1.18 -7.71 -8.06
CA ALA A 493 2.62 -7.87 -8.25
C ALA A 493 3.13 -7.23 -9.55
N ALA A 494 2.40 -7.43 -10.66
CA ALA A 494 2.79 -6.89 -11.96
C ALA A 494 2.72 -5.36 -11.99
N ASN A 495 1.67 -4.77 -11.38
CA ASN A 495 1.53 -3.32 -11.29
C ASN A 495 2.60 -2.70 -10.40
N ASP A 496 2.89 -3.28 -9.23
CA ASP A 496 3.94 -2.79 -8.34
C ASP A 496 5.32 -2.84 -9.03
N HIS A 497 5.59 -3.91 -9.78
CA HIS A 497 6.82 -4.02 -10.55
C HIS A 497 6.89 -2.96 -11.66
N LEU A 498 5.84 -2.79 -12.47
CA LEU A 498 5.83 -1.78 -13.53
C LEU A 498 5.94 -0.36 -12.97
N GLN A 499 5.27 -0.07 -11.84
CA GLN A 499 5.38 1.21 -11.17
C GLN A 499 6.83 1.47 -10.71
N ALA A 500 7.48 0.47 -10.11
CA ALA A 500 8.89 0.56 -9.74
C ALA A 500 9.78 0.81 -10.98
N CYS A 501 9.54 0.11 -12.10
CA CYS A 501 10.28 0.35 -13.33
C CYS A 501 10.13 1.79 -13.83
N VAL A 502 8.93 2.37 -13.79
CA VAL A 502 8.69 3.77 -14.18
C VAL A 502 9.36 4.74 -13.20
N ASP A 503 9.22 4.51 -11.90
CA ASP A 503 9.75 5.42 -10.87
C ASP A 503 11.29 5.47 -10.85
N PHE A 504 11.95 4.36 -11.17
CA PHE A 504 13.42 4.26 -11.19
C PHE A 504 14.04 4.32 -12.60
N GLY A 505 13.23 4.57 -13.64
CA GLY A 505 13.70 4.64 -15.03
C GLY A 505 14.27 3.32 -15.54
N ASN A 506 13.67 2.20 -15.14
CA ASN A 506 14.00 0.85 -15.61
C ASN A 506 13.08 0.38 -16.76
N ILE A 507 12.28 1.27 -17.28
CA ILE A 507 11.47 1.13 -18.49
C ILE A 507 11.58 2.43 -19.28
N SER A 508 11.45 2.37 -20.60
CA SER A 508 11.46 3.55 -21.46
C SER A 508 10.39 3.46 -22.53
N PHE A 509 10.02 4.62 -23.07
CA PHE A 509 9.11 4.76 -24.21
C PHE A 509 9.87 5.38 -25.36
N ALA A 510 9.83 4.77 -26.54
CA ALA A 510 10.50 5.27 -27.70
C ALA A 510 9.92 6.62 -28.15
N GLY A 511 10.77 7.50 -28.64
CA GLY A 511 10.38 8.74 -29.28
C GLY A 511 10.13 8.53 -30.79
N LYS A 512 9.45 9.51 -31.40
CA LYS A 512 9.15 9.51 -32.83
C LYS A 512 10.43 9.62 -33.65
N ALA A 513 10.58 8.77 -34.67
CA ALA A 513 11.66 8.86 -35.61
C ALA A 513 11.47 10.05 -36.57
N THR A 514 12.48 10.89 -36.73
CA THR A 514 12.58 11.76 -37.91
C THR A 514 13.09 10.89 -39.05
N ALA A 515 12.20 10.52 -39.98
CA ALA A 515 12.55 9.70 -41.10
C ALA A 515 13.61 10.42 -41.98
N THR A 516 14.80 9.85 -42.06
CA THR A 516 15.77 10.20 -43.09
C THR A 516 15.41 9.46 -44.39
N ASP A 517 15.71 10.03 -45.56
CA ASP A 517 15.40 9.41 -46.85
C ASP A 517 15.91 7.96 -46.97
N SER A 518 17.08 7.66 -46.44
CA SER A 518 17.66 6.33 -46.40
C SER A 518 16.90 5.33 -45.51
N GLN A 519 16.32 5.77 -44.41
CA GLN A 519 15.45 4.93 -43.57
C GLN A 519 14.12 4.65 -44.28
N THR A 520 13.58 5.64 -44.98
CA THR A 520 12.36 5.49 -45.76
C THR A 520 12.55 4.48 -46.90
N GLU A 521 13.68 4.53 -47.61
CA GLU A 521 14.02 3.56 -48.68
C GLU A 521 14.23 2.15 -48.11
N PHE A 522 14.92 2.01 -46.97
CA PHE A 522 15.09 0.71 -46.31
C PHE A 522 13.74 0.11 -45.89
N LEU A 523 12.87 0.88 -45.27
CA LEU A 523 11.56 0.44 -44.82
C LEU A 523 10.66 0.08 -46.04
N ALA A 524 10.70 0.83 -47.11
CA ALA A 524 9.99 0.52 -48.35
C ALA A 524 10.44 -0.82 -48.97
N SER A 525 11.74 -1.14 -48.88
CA SER A 525 12.29 -2.41 -49.35
C SER A 525 11.80 -3.64 -48.58
N GLN A 526 11.27 -3.46 -47.37
CA GLN A 526 10.75 -4.52 -46.51
C GLN A 526 9.27 -4.88 -46.76
N ASN A 527 8.65 -4.38 -47.84
CA ASN A 527 7.24 -4.61 -48.23
C ASN A 527 6.22 -4.23 -47.14
N ILE A 528 6.55 -3.26 -46.28
CA ILE A 528 5.68 -2.80 -45.20
C ILE A 528 4.39 -2.18 -45.74
N GLY A 529 4.44 -1.59 -46.95
CA GLY A 529 3.28 -1.04 -47.61
C GLY A 529 2.16 -2.05 -47.91
N ASP A 530 2.49 -3.34 -48.07
CA ASP A 530 1.49 -4.38 -48.31
C ASP A 530 0.76 -4.79 -47.03
N ILE A 531 1.45 -4.79 -45.89
CA ILE A 531 0.83 -5.00 -44.55
C ILE A 531 -0.11 -3.84 -44.23
N HIS A 532 0.28 -2.64 -44.60
CA HIS A 532 -0.51 -1.43 -44.41
C HIS A 532 -1.82 -1.47 -45.23
N LYS A 533 -1.77 -1.98 -46.47
CA LYS A 533 -2.95 -2.12 -47.33
C LYS A 533 -3.93 -3.19 -46.88
N THR A 534 -3.48 -4.24 -46.23
CA THR A 534 -4.33 -5.33 -45.74
C THR A 534 -5.09 -4.97 -44.45
N HIS A 535 -4.69 -3.92 -43.75
CA HIS A 535 -5.36 -3.46 -42.52
C HIS A 535 -6.50 -2.47 -42.85
N LYS A 536 -7.75 -2.84 -42.62
CA LYS A 536 -8.95 -1.98 -42.78
C LYS A 536 -8.89 -0.66 -42.01
N LEU A 537 -8.08 -0.58 -40.97
CA LEU A 537 -7.88 0.60 -40.15
C LEU A 537 -7.15 1.74 -40.87
N PHE A 538 -6.59 1.48 -42.03
CA PHE A 538 -5.82 2.43 -42.85
C PHE A 538 -6.55 2.84 -44.13
N ASN A 539 -7.82 2.47 -44.30
CA ASN A 539 -8.57 2.63 -45.55
C ASN A 539 -9.15 4.03 -45.83
N GLU A 540 -8.82 5.04 -45.04
CA GLU A 540 -9.19 6.42 -45.36
C GLU A 540 -8.03 7.13 -46.01
N SER A 541 -8.16 7.30 -47.34
CA SER A 541 -7.40 8.17 -48.25
C SER A 541 -5.88 8.34 -47.99
N LEU A 542 -5.09 7.38 -48.50
CA LEU A 542 -3.63 7.46 -48.53
C LEU A 542 -3.15 8.42 -49.65
N GLU A 543 -3.18 9.73 -49.40
CA GLU A 543 -2.44 10.71 -50.22
C GLU A 543 -1.00 10.93 -49.69
N GLY A 544 -0.56 10.24 -48.61
CA GLY A 544 0.73 10.39 -47.94
C GLY A 544 1.69 9.21 -48.13
N ASN A 545 2.90 9.33 -47.58
CA ASN A 545 3.87 8.23 -47.50
C ASN A 545 3.39 7.18 -46.47
N PRO A 546 3.09 5.93 -46.89
CA PRO A 546 2.53 4.91 -45.98
C PRO A 546 3.40 4.63 -44.74
N ILE A 547 4.70 4.77 -44.86
CA ILE A 547 5.65 4.56 -43.77
C ILE A 547 5.53 5.66 -42.73
N HIS A 548 5.35 6.89 -43.17
CA HIS A 548 5.20 8.03 -42.26
C HIS A 548 3.90 7.91 -41.44
N GLU A 549 2.81 7.56 -42.09
CA GLU A 549 1.53 7.31 -41.40
C GLU A 549 1.62 6.17 -40.40
N PHE A 550 2.39 5.12 -40.74
CA PHE A 550 2.61 4.01 -39.81
C PHE A 550 3.39 4.45 -38.57
N ILE A 551 4.44 5.27 -38.71
CA ILE A 551 5.21 5.84 -37.60
C ILE A 551 4.34 6.75 -36.74
N GLU A 552 3.55 7.62 -37.35
CA GLU A 552 2.58 8.50 -36.65
C GLU A 552 1.59 7.68 -35.80
N ARG A 553 1.10 6.57 -36.35
CA ARG A 553 0.21 5.68 -35.64
C ARG A 553 0.91 4.98 -34.49
N GLN A 554 2.15 4.54 -34.64
CA GLN A 554 2.91 3.93 -33.55
C GLN A 554 3.16 4.92 -32.42
N ASP A 555 3.51 6.16 -32.73
CA ASP A 555 3.67 7.25 -31.78
C ASP A 555 2.38 7.48 -30.99
N TYR A 556 1.25 7.60 -31.71
CA TYR A 556 -0.06 7.70 -31.08
C TYR A 556 -0.38 6.53 -30.14
N LEU A 557 -0.10 5.28 -30.51
CA LEU A 557 -0.38 4.10 -29.68
C LEU A 557 0.52 4.03 -28.45
N ILE A 558 1.78 4.45 -28.53
CA ILE A 558 2.69 4.56 -27.39
C ILE A 558 2.18 5.65 -26.43
N ASP A 559 1.74 6.79 -26.96
CA ASP A 559 1.14 7.84 -26.14
C ASP A 559 -0.18 7.40 -25.53
N LEU A 560 -1.00 6.63 -26.26
CA LEU A 560 -2.23 6.04 -25.72
C LEU A 560 -1.93 5.08 -24.56
N THR A 561 -0.89 4.26 -24.67
CA THR A 561 -0.45 3.38 -23.58
C THR A 561 -0.13 4.20 -22.31
N LYS A 562 0.63 5.30 -22.46
CA LYS A 562 0.93 6.21 -21.33
C LYS A 562 -0.33 6.88 -20.77
N ALA A 563 -1.25 7.28 -21.63
CA ALA A 563 -2.52 7.90 -21.22
C ALA A 563 -3.41 6.89 -20.46
N GLU A 564 -3.52 5.65 -20.93
CA GLU A 564 -4.22 4.58 -20.24
C GLU A 564 -3.60 4.28 -18.87
N MET A 565 -2.26 4.20 -18.79
CA MET A 565 -1.55 4.05 -17.51
C MET A 565 -1.88 5.17 -16.53
N ALA A 566 -1.92 6.42 -16.98
CA ALA A 566 -2.22 7.58 -16.14
C ALA A 566 -3.65 7.55 -15.58
N LEU A 567 -4.58 6.86 -16.26
CA LEU A 567 -5.97 6.70 -15.81
C LEU A 567 -6.17 5.57 -14.81
N ILE A 568 -5.18 4.70 -14.59
CA ILE A 568 -5.33 3.55 -13.68
C ILE A 568 -5.46 4.01 -12.25
N GLN A 569 -6.57 3.63 -11.63
CA GLN A 569 -6.85 3.82 -10.20
C GLN A 569 -6.79 2.49 -9.45
N VAL A 570 -6.26 2.53 -8.24
CA VAL A 570 -6.22 1.38 -7.34
C VAL A 570 -7.39 1.46 -6.38
N LYS A 571 -8.19 0.41 -6.35
CA LYS A 571 -9.21 0.21 -5.32
C LYS A 571 -8.82 -0.95 -4.44
N VAL A 572 -8.84 -0.73 -3.13
CA VAL A 572 -8.58 -1.77 -2.15
C VAL A 572 -9.92 -2.25 -1.61
N SER A 573 -10.20 -3.55 -1.72
CA SER A 573 -11.40 -4.15 -1.13
C SER A 573 -11.25 -4.23 0.40
N HIS A 574 -12.35 -4.43 1.09
CA HIS A 574 -12.38 -4.66 2.55
C HIS A 574 -11.56 -5.89 3.00
N LEU A 575 -11.24 -6.80 2.09
CA LEU A 575 -10.36 -7.95 2.32
C LEU A 575 -8.88 -7.65 2.01
N GLY A 576 -8.54 -6.40 1.69
CA GLY A 576 -7.17 -5.99 1.36
C GLY A 576 -6.73 -6.32 -0.08
N MET A 577 -7.61 -6.88 -0.92
CA MET A 577 -7.30 -7.15 -2.32
C MET A 577 -7.34 -5.86 -3.13
N ARG A 578 -6.31 -5.65 -3.95
CA ARG A 578 -6.19 -4.50 -4.85
C ARG A 578 -6.74 -4.85 -6.23
N SER A 579 -7.49 -3.93 -6.81
CA SER A 579 -7.92 -3.96 -8.20
C SER A 579 -7.46 -2.70 -8.93
N PHE A 580 -7.01 -2.87 -10.16
CA PHE A 580 -6.42 -1.83 -11.00
C PHE A 580 -7.32 -1.62 -12.20
N ASN A 581 -8.00 -0.47 -12.26
CA ASN A 581 -8.98 -0.19 -13.30
C ASN A 581 -9.05 1.31 -13.60
N ILE A 582 -9.55 1.64 -14.78
CA ILE A 582 -9.96 3.00 -15.12
C ILE A 582 -11.19 3.41 -14.29
N PRO A 583 -11.43 4.72 -14.08
CA PRO A 583 -12.59 5.23 -13.37
C PRO A 583 -13.92 4.69 -13.91
N ILE A 584 -14.88 4.40 -13.00
CA ILE A 584 -16.16 3.76 -13.35
C ILE A 584 -16.97 4.59 -14.35
N ASN A 585 -16.92 5.92 -14.25
CA ASN A 585 -17.60 6.83 -15.19
C ASN A 585 -17.14 6.64 -16.64
N PHE A 586 -15.92 6.19 -16.87
CA PHE A 586 -15.41 5.91 -18.22
C PHE A 586 -15.71 4.48 -18.69
N ARG A 587 -15.75 3.51 -17.78
CA ARG A 587 -16.01 2.09 -18.13
C ARG A 587 -17.38 1.84 -18.74
N ASN A 588 -18.39 2.62 -18.32
CA ASN A 588 -19.79 2.44 -18.72
C ASN A 588 -20.17 3.26 -19.97
N LEU A 589 -19.23 3.99 -20.55
CA LEU A 589 -19.49 4.74 -21.78
C LEU A 589 -19.54 3.79 -22.97
N LYS A 590 -20.66 3.82 -23.72
CA LYS A 590 -20.77 3.18 -25.04
C LYS A 590 -20.36 4.17 -26.12
N SER A 591 -19.07 4.32 -26.32
CA SER A 591 -18.50 5.24 -27.31
C SER A 591 -17.25 4.64 -27.91
N VAL A 592 -17.03 4.80 -29.21
CA VAL A 592 -15.82 4.37 -29.89
C VAL A 592 -14.57 5.00 -29.25
N ASN A 593 -14.68 6.25 -28.82
CA ASN A 593 -13.59 7.03 -28.20
C ASN A 593 -13.55 6.94 -26.66
N ARG A 594 -14.19 5.94 -26.05
CA ARG A 594 -14.12 5.78 -24.59
C ARG A 594 -12.70 5.44 -24.16
N PRO A 595 -12.24 5.91 -22.98
CA PRO A 595 -10.99 5.43 -22.41
C PRO A 595 -11.05 3.91 -22.17
N ARG A 596 -9.97 3.24 -22.54
CA ARG A 596 -9.76 1.79 -22.39
C ARG A 596 -8.51 1.52 -21.57
N LYS A 597 -8.15 0.27 -21.40
CA LYS A 597 -6.93 -0.15 -20.68
C LYS A 597 -6.15 -1.27 -21.39
N ASP A 598 -6.50 -1.57 -22.63
CA ASP A 598 -6.02 -2.76 -23.32
C ASP A 598 -4.54 -2.62 -23.73
N ASN A 599 -4.12 -1.41 -24.16
CA ASN A 599 -2.71 -1.12 -24.40
C ASN A 599 -1.89 -1.19 -23.11
N TYR A 600 -2.43 -0.64 -22.02
CA TYR A 600 -1.80 -0.77 -20.72
C TYR A 600 -1.71 -2.24 -20.28
N SER A 601 -2.76 -3.07 -20.46
CA SER A 601 -2.76 -4.48 -20.06
C SER A 601 -1.72 -5.28 -20.84
N SER A 602 -1.64 -5.10 -22.17
CA SER A 602 -0.61 -5.75 -23.00
C SER A 602 0.80 -5.30 -22.61
N PHE A 603 1.00 -4.01 -22.30
CA PHE A 603 2.28 -3.47 -21.85
C PHE A 603 2.68 -3.97 -20.45
N LEU A 604 1.72 -4.04 -19.51
CA LEU A 604 1.92 -4.60 -18.18
C LEU A 604 2.43 -6.04 -18.27
N LEU A 605 1.80 -6.84 -19.15
CA LEU A 605 2.19 -8.23 -19.38
C LEU A 605 3.55 -8.34 -20.04
N ALA A 606 3.84 -7.51 -21.04
CA ALA A 606 5.16 -7.45 -21.68
C ALA A 606 6.27 -7.14 -20.66
N ASN A 607 6.04 -6.16 -19.77
CA ASN A 607 7.01 -5.80 -18.74
C ASN A 607 7.18 -6.92 -17.68
N TRP A 608 6.12 -7.64 -17.35
CA TRP A 608 6.22 -8.81 -16.47
C TRP A 608 7.01 -9.95 -17.12
N CYS A 609 6.75 -10.23 -18.39
CA CYS A 609 7.50 -11.22 -19.16
C CYS A 609 8.98 -10.82 -19.30
N LEU A 610 9.28 -9.54 -19.47
CA LEU A 610 10.65 -9.04 -19.45
C LEU A 610 11.36 -9.35 -18.13
N LYS A 611 10.69 -9.09 -17.00
CA LYS A 611 11.22 -9.45 -15.67
C LYS A 611 11.54 -10.95 -15.60
N MET A 612 10.57 -11.80 -15.95
CA MET A 612 10.75 -13.25 -15.89
C MET A 612 11.88 -13.74 -16.80
N TYR A 613 12.02 -13.13 -17.98
CA TYR A 613 13.10 -13.45 -18.91
C TYR A 613 14.46 -13.03 -18.37
N LEU A 614 14.60 -11.81 -17.84
CA LEU A 614 15.86 -11.33 -17.27
C LEU A 614 16.27 -12.16 -16.04
N ASP A 615 15.33 -12.42 -15.11
CA ASP A 615 15.56 -13.28 -13.94
C ASP A 615 16.04 -14.68 -14.38
N ALA A 616 15.47 -15.24 -15.45
CA ALA A 616 15.90 -16.54 -16.00
C ALA A 616 17.32 -16.50 -16.58
N MET A 617 17.73 -15.38 -17.20
CA MET A 617 19.07 -15.24 -17.76
C MET A 617 20.16 -15.03 -16.68
N GLU A 618 19.80 -14.50 -15.54
CA GLU A 618 20.73 -14.31 -14.38
C GLU A 618 20.98 -15.59 -13.59
N LEU A 619 20.17 -16.65 -13.76
CA LEU A 619 20.43 -17.93 -13.11
C LEU A 619 21.81 -18.48 -13.51
N PRO A 620 22.62 -19.01 -12.57
CA PRO A 620 23.90 -19.60 -12.90
C PRO A 620 23.73 -20.74 -13.93
N SER A 621 24.68 -20.85 -14.84
CA SER A 621 24.75 -21.97 -15.79
C SER A 621 25.18 -23.24 -15.03
N GLU A 622 24.27 -23.82 -14.26
CA GLU A 622 24.48 -25.20 -13.83
C GLU A 622 24.37 -26.08 -15.06
N GLU A 623 25.47 -26.74 -15.41
CA GLU A 623 25.41 -27.97 -16.18
C GLU A 623 24.49 -28.91 -15.38
N PHE A 624 23.27 -29.12 -15.88
CA PHE A 624 22.38 -30.15 -15.34
C PHE A 624 23.02 -31.51 -15.57
N GLY A 625 23.97 -31.90 -14.72
CA GLY A 625 24.34 -33.26 -14.53
C GLY A 625 23.08 -34.01 -14.10
N ASP A 626 22.81 -35.11 -14.79
CA ASP A 626 21.77 -36.07 -14.42
C ASP A 626 21.79 -36.27 -12.91
N VAL A 627 20.65 -36.12 -12.25
CA VAL A 627 20.47 -36.44 -10.84
C VAL A 627 20.75 -37.93 -10.72
N VAL A 628 21.98 -38.27 -10.33
CA VAL A 628 22.33 -39.62 -9.89
C VAL A 628 21.47 -39.85 -8.66
N ASN A 629 20.53 -40.78 -8.79
CA ASN A 629 19.80 -41.39 -7.69
C ASN A 629 20.82 -41.96 -6.72
N VAL A 630 21.19 -41.22 -5.69
CA VAL A 630 21.87 -41.79 -4.51
C VAL A 630 20.79 -42.47 -3.70
N GLY A 631 20.63 -43.77 -3.99
CA GLY A 631 19.85 -44.67 -3.15
C GLY A 631 20.43 -44.65 -1.74
N PHE A 632 19.64 -44.26 -0.76
CA PHE A 632 19.92 -44.56 0.63
C PHE A 632 19.81 -46.07 0.82
N ILE A 633 20.95 -46.71 1.03
CA ILE A 633 21.02 -48.07 1.59
C ILE A 633 21.11 -47.90 3.10
N THR A 634 20.07 -48.40 3.78
CA THR A 634 19.87 -48.72 5.21
C THR A 634 20.30 -47.68 6.24
#